data_3d90b8024bde94f9b09859559f53501e
#
_entry.id   3d90b8024bde94f9b09859559f53501e
#
_cell.length_a   1.000
_cell.length_b   1.000
_cell.length_c   1.000
_cell.angle_alpha   90.00
_cell.angle_beta   90.00
_cell.angle_gamma   90.00
#
_symmetry.space_group_name_H-M   'P 1'
#
loop_
_entity.id
_entity.type
_entity.pdbx_description
1 polymer ?
#
loop_
_entity_poly.entity_id
_entity_poly.type
_entity_poly.pdbx_seq_one_letter_code
_entity_poly.pdbx_strand_id
1 'polypeptide(L)'
;MTRRVTPAILRPVSRAKRTYNLSEGTIRTVRELSGRYGLDRSQDGVVEMAVEELDRRLRDAEEARVWAAAAENPDFRREAEDLEAAYRSADAQTWPA
;
A
#
# COMPACT_ATOMS: atom_id res chain seq x y z
N MET A 1 -4.56 6.73 -41.09
CA MET A 1 -5.18 6.13 -39.96
C MET A 1 -4.71 6.76 -38.66
N THR A 2 -5.64 7.11 -37.88
CA THR A 2 -5.33 7.81 -36.63
C THR A 2 -4.88 6.83 -35.57
N ARG A 3 -3.74 7.09 -35.02
CA ARG A 3 -3.25 6.28 -33.94
C ARG A 3 -3.82 6.78 -32.61
N ARG A 4 -4.42 5.88 -31.90
CA ARG A 4 -4.97 6.25 -30.61
C ARG A 4 -3.85 6.38 -29.60
N VAL A 5 -3.79 7.52 -28.98
CA VAL A 5 -2.84 7.73 -27.90
C VAL A 5 -3.55 7.40 -26.59
N THR A 6 -3.05 6.42 -25.90
CA THR A 6 -3.62 6.01 -24.63
C THR A 6 -2.91 6.74 -23.51
N PRO A 7 -3.64 7.48 -22.68
CA PRO A 7 -3.03 8.11 -21.51
C PRO A 7 -2.36 7.08 -20.64
N ALA A 8 -1.33 7.48 -19.94
CA ALA A 8 -0.58 6.56 -19.08
C ALA A 8 -1.49 5.87 -18.05
N ILE A 9 -2.47 6.61 -17.53
CA ILE A 9 -3.39 6.07 -16.53
C ILE A 9 -4.35 5.04 -17.12
N LEU A 10 -4.56 5.08 -18.42
CA LEU A 10 -5.45 4.15 -19.12
C LEU A 10 -4.70 3.10 -19.91
N ARG A 11 -3.40 3.07 -19.79
CA ARG A 11 -2.60 2.08 -20.49
C ARG A 11 -2.97 0.68 -20.01
N PRO A 12 -3.29 -0.22 -20.93
CA PRO A 12 -3.58 -1.58 -20.53
C PRO A 12 -2.35 -2.23 -19.90
N VAL A 13 -2.61 -3.06 -18.91
CA VAL A 13 -1.55 -3.79 -18.24
C VAL A 13 -1.03 -4.85 -19.18
N SER A 14 0.26 -4.82 -19.45
CA SER A 14 0.93 -5.84 -20.23
C SER A 14 1.01 -7.11 -19.40
N ARG A 15 0.59 -8.23 -19.98
CA ARG A 15 0.60 -9.50 -19.28
C ARG A 15 1.67 -10.40 -19.88
N ALA A 16 2.37 -11.10 -19.03
CA ALA A 16 3.40 -12.04 -19.45
C ALA A 16 3.32 -13.28 -18.60
N LYS A 17 3.63 -14.42 -19.22
CA LYS A 17 3.68 -15.66 -18.46
C LYS A 17 5.01 -15.79 -17.77
N ARG A 18 4.97 -16.23 -16.53
CA ARG A 18 6.15 -16.56 -15.75
C ARG A 18 5.90 -17.87 -15.04
N THR A 19 6.92 -18.65 -14.90
CA THR A 19 6.83 -19.95 -14.22
C THR A 19 7.63 -19.92 -12.94
N TYR A 20 6.98 -20.28 -11.85
CA TYR A 20 7.62 -20.35 -10.54
C TYR A 20 7.45 -21.74 -9.97
N ASN A 21 8.46 -22.18 -9.27
CA ASN A 21 8.37 -23.43 -8.51
C ASN A 21 7.73 -23.11 -7.16
N LEU A 22 6.51 -23.60 -6.95
CA LEU A 22 5.77 -23.37 -5.73
C LEU A 22 5.52 -24.69 -5.03
N SER A 23 5.40 -24.65 -3.72
CA SER A 23 5.04 -25.85 -2.97
C SER A 23 3.62 -26.27 -3.32
N GLU A 24 3.33 -27.54 -3.16
CA GLU A 24 1.98 -28.05 -3.39
C GLU A 24 0.97 -27.38 -2.48
N GLY A 25 1.36 -27.08 -1.25
CA GLY A 25 0.50 -26.37 -0.31
C GLY A 25 0.12 -24.99 -0.81
N THR A 26 1.08 -24.25 -1.36
CA THR A 26 0.82 -22.92 -1.92
C THR A 26 -0.10 -23.02 -3.13
N ILE A 27 0.14 -23.98 -4.00
CA ILE A 27 -0.70 -24.20 -5.18
C ILE A 27 -2.14 -24.49 -4.77
N ARG A 28 -2.30 -25.34 -3.75
CA ARG A 28 -3.62 -25.67 -3.22
C ARG A 28 -4.31 -24.44 -2.64
N THR A 29 -3.58 -23.64 -1.90
CA THR A 29 -4.11 -22.42 -1.30
C THR A 29 -4.58 -21.43 -2.36
N VAL A 30 -3.80 -21.25 -3.42
CA VAL A 30 -4.20 -20.38 -4.52
C VAL A 30 -5.52 -20.87 -5.13
N ARG A 31 -5.61 -22.17 -5.34
CA ARG A 31 -6.80 -22.76 -5.91
C ARG A 31 -8.02 -22.58 -5.00
N GLU A 32 -7.84 -22.76 -3.71
CA GLU A 32 -8.90 -22.56 -2.73
C GLU A 32 -9.34 -21.11 -2.65
N LEU A 33 -8.41 -20.18 -2.64
CA LEU A 33 -8.72 -18.77 -2.56
C LEU A 33 -9.46 -18.28 -3.78
N SER A 34 -9.21 -18.88 -4.92
CA SER A 34 -9.87 -18.48 -6.16
C SER A 34 -11.40 -18.61 -6.09
N GLY A 35 -11.91 -19.46 -5.22
CA GLY A 35 -13.35 -19.65 -5.08
C GLY A 35 -13.92 -19.39 -3.69
N ARG A 36 -13.13 -18.83 -2.77
CA ARG A 36 -13.57 -18.61 -1.40
C ARG A 36 -13.61 -17.13 -1.04
N TYR A 37 -14.24 -16.87 0.06
CA TYR A 37 -14.29 -15.54 0.68
C TYR A 37 -14.84 -14.46 -0.24
N GLY A 38 -15.69 -14.85 -1.18
CA GLY A 38 -16.29 -13.90 -2.10
C GLY A 38 -15.32 -13.27 -3.10
N LEU A 39 -14.12 -13.82 -3.24
CA LEU A 39 -13.15 -13.27 -4.16
C LEU A 39 -13.54 -13.46 -5.62
N ASP A 40 -14.04 -14.65 -5.95
CA ASP A 40 -14.48 -14.99 -7.30
C ASP A 40 -13.48 -14.49 -8.36
N ARG A 41 -12.22 -14.85 -8.16
CA ARG A 41 -11.14 -14.44 -9.05
C ARG A 41 -10.46 -15.66 -9.64
N SER A 42 -9.84 -15.47 -10.80
CA SER A 42 -9.00 -16.52 -11.37
C SER A 42 -7.79 -16.75 -10.46
N GLN A 43 -7.10 -17.88 -10.68
CA GLN A 43 -5.89 -18.15 -9.91
C GLN A 43 -4.82 -17.09 -10.16
N ASP A 44 -4.70 -16.61 -11.40
CA ASP A 44 -3.80 -15.49 -11.71
C ASP A 44 -4.18 -14.25 -10.92
N GLY A 45 -5.47 -13.96 -10.83
CA GLY A 45 -5.98 -12.82 -10.07
C GLY A 45 -5.68 -12.94 -8.59
N VAL A 46 -5.77 -14.14 -8.03
CA VAL A 46 -5.44 -14.39 -6.64
C VAL A 46 -3.96 -14.10 -6.39
N VAL A 47 -3.09 -14.58 -7.28
CA VAL A 47 -1.65 -14.37 -7.15
C VAL A 47 -1.32 -12.89 -7.23
N GLU A 48 -1.89 -12.19 -8.20
CA GLU A 48 -1.67 -10.75 -8.34
C GLU A 48 -2.08 -10.00 -7.08
N MET A 49 -3.26 -10.32 -6.56
CA MET A 49 -3.78 -9.70 -5.36
C MET A 49 -2.87 -9.96 -4.16
N ALA A 50 -2.38 -11.19 -4.03
CA ALA A 50 -1.50 -11.55 -2.93
C ALA A 50 -0.18 -10.80 -2.99
N VAL A 51 0.39 -10.66 -4.18
CA VAL A 51 1.63 -9.93 -4.38
C VAL A 51 1.44 -8.45 -4.08
N GLU A 52 0.37 -7.86 -4.57
CA GLU A 52 0.04 -6.46 -4.30
C GLU A 52 -0.13 -6.21 -2.80
N GLU A 53 -0.83 -7.11 -2.13
CA GLU A 53 -1.05 -6.99 -0.69
C GLU A 53 0.25 -7.12 0.10
N LEU A 54 1.11 -8.05 -0.28
CA LEU A 54 2.41 -8.20 0.37
C LEU A 54 3.27 -6.96 0.15
N ASP A 55 3.31 -6.46 -1.08
CA ASP A 55 4.05 -5.25 -1.40
C ASP A 55 3.58 -4.07 -0.56
N ARG A 56 2.27 -3.89 -0.45
CA ARG A 56 1.69 -2.82 0.35
C ARG A 56 2.07 -2.94 1.82
N ARG A 57 1.97 -4.14 2.37
CA ARG A 57 2.34 -4.38 3.77
C ARG A 57 3.79 -4.06 4.05
N LEU A 58 4.68 -4.45 3.15
CA LEU A 58 6.10 -4.22 3.34
C LEU A 58 6.43 -2.73 3.21
N ARG A 59 5.79 -2.02 2.31
CA ARG A 59 5.97 -0.58 2.19
C ARG A 59 5.46 0.15 3.43
N ASP A 60 4.30 -0.25 3.93
CA ASP A 60 3.75 0.36 5.14
C ASP A 60 4.66 0.11 6.33
N ALA A 61 5.21 -1.09 6.45
CA ALA A 61 6.13 -1.43 7.53
C ALA A 61 7.41 -0.61 7.44
N GLU A 62 7.93 -0.41 6.23
CA GLU A 62 9.12 0.40 6.01
C GLU A 62 8.87 1.84 6.38
N GLU A 63 7.74 2.38 5.96
CA GLU A 63 7.35 3.75 6.29
C GLU A 63 7.20 3.93 7.79
N ALA A 64 6.55 2.99 8.46
CA ALA A 64 6.39 3.02 9.90
C ALA A 64 7.74 3.01 10.62
N ARG A 65 8.69 2.24 10.09
CA ARG A 65 10.03 2.17 10.66
C ARG A 65 10.78 3.49 10.47
N VAL A 66 10.63 4.12 9.32
CA VAL A 66 11.24 5.43 9.06
C VAL A 66 10.68 6.47 10.01
N TRP A 67 9.37 6.50 10.21
CA TRP A 67 8.74 7.43 11.13
C TRP A 67 9.17 7.17 12.57
N ALA A 68 9.28 5.91 12.98
CA ALA A 68 9.74 5.55 14.31
C ALA A 68 11.17 6.03 14.56
N ALA A 69 12.04 5.86 13.57
CA ALA A 69 13.43 6.33 13.67
C ALA A 69 13.49 7.85 13.74
N ALA A 70 12.67 8.54 12.94
CA ALA A 70 12.59 9.99 12.96
C ALA A 70 12.09 10.50 14.32
N ALA A 71 11.15 9.79 14.92
CA ALA A 71 10.58 10.18 16.21
C ALA A 71 11.60 10.09 17.35
N GLU A 72 12.66 9.31 17.18
CA GLU A 72 13.74 9.23 18.17
C GLU A 72 14.72 10.38 18.05
N ASN A 73 14.69 11.12 16.95
CA ASN A 73 15.57 12.25 16.73
C ASN A 73 15.09 13.43 17.60
N PRO A 74 15.94 14.00 18.46
CA PRO A 74 15.53 15.12 19.32
C PRO A 74 15.06 16.34 18.54
N ASP A 75 15.66 16.63 17.42
CA ASP A 75 15.28 17.79 16.60
C ASP A 75 13.89 17.60 16.01
N PHE A 76 13.62 16.40 15.51
CA PHE A 76 12.30 16.07 14.97
C PHE A 76 11.23 16.18 16.05
N ARG A 77 11.50 15.68 17.26
CA ARG A 77 10.56 15.79 18.37
C ARG A 77 10.26 17.23 18.71
N ARG A 78 11.31 18.04 18.75
CA ARG A 78 11.15 19.46 19.08
C ARG A 78 10.27 20.15 18.05
N GLU A 79 10.51 19.91 16.77
CA GLU A 79 9.70 20.48 15.71
C GLU A 79 8.25 20.03 15.80
N ALA A 80 8.03 18.76 16.10
CA ALA A 80 6.68 18.22 16.23
C ALA A 80 5.96 18.85 17.43
N GLU A 81 6.66 19.01 18.54
CA GLU A 81 6.09 19.64 19.72
C GLU A 81 5.76 21.10 19.47
N ASP A 82 6.65 21.82 18.80
CA ASP A 82 6.43 23.22 18.45
C ASP A 82 5.22 23.37 17.53
N LEU A 83 5.10 22.49 16.55
CA LEU A 83 3.98 22.52 15.62
C LEU A 83 2.67 22.24 16.34
N GLU A 84 2.68 21.24 17.24
CA GLU A 84 1.51 20.88 18.02
C GLU A 84 1.08 22.05 18.92
N ALA A 85 2.04 22.71 19.54
CA ALA A 85 1.76 23.87 20.37
C ALA A 85 1.15 25.01 19.55
N ALA A 86 1.65 25.21 18.33
CA ALA A 86 1.12 26.24 17.44
C ALA A 86 -0.33 25.93 17.05
N TYR A 87 -0.64 24.69 16.75
CA TYR A 87 -2.00 24.30 16.42
C TYR A 87 -2.94 24.45 17.61
N ARG A 88 -2.46 24.09 18.79
CA ARG A 88 -3.23 24.23 20.01
C ARG A 88 -3.56 25.67 20.30
N SER A 89 -2.59 26.55 20.11
CA SER A 89 -2.77 27.99 20.30
C SER A 89 -3.78 28.55 19.28
N ALA A 90 -3.67 28.15 18.03
CA ALA A 90 -4.60 28.58 16.99
C ALA A 90 -6.02 28.14 17.31
N ASP A 91 -6.20 26.91 17.78
CA ASP A 91 -7.52 26.40 18.15
C ASP A 91 -8.11 27.19 19.31
N ALA A 92 -7.30 27.54 20.30
CA ALA A 92 -7.76 28.33 21.45
C ALA A 92 -8.23 29.72 21.01
N GLN A 93 -7.61 30.28 19.98
CA GLN A 93 -8.01 31.58 19.45
C GLN A 93 -9.26 31.48 18.57
N THR A 94 -9.39 30.37 17.85
CA THR A 94 -10.50 30.17 16.93
C THR A 94 -11.80 29.86 17.64
N TRP A 95 -11.73 29.22 18.80
CA TRP A 95 -12.90 28.81 19.56
C TRP A 95 -12.98 29.64 20.86
N PRO A 96 -13.57 30.80 20.80
CA PRO A 96 -13.76 31.59 22.01
C PRO A 96 -14.64 30.84 22.98
N ALA A 97 -14.33 30.96 24.22
CA ALA A 97 -15.08 30.29 25.26
C ALA A 97 -16.51 30.80 25.35
#